data_aace4fe6e4d07ef810bce53b266f5d28
#
_entry.id   aace4fe6e4d07ef810bce53b266f5d28
#
_cell.length_a   1.000
_cell.length_b   1.000
_cell.length_c   1.000
_cell.angle_alpha   90.00
_cell.angle_beta   90.00
_cell.angle_gamma   90.00
#
_symmetry.space_group_name_H-M   'P 1'
#
loop_
_entity.id
_entity.type
_entity.pdbx_description
1 polymer ?
#
loop_
_entity_poly.entity_id
_entity_poly.type
_entity_poly.pdbx_seq_one_letter_code
_entity_poly.pdbx_strand_id
1 'polypeptide(L)'
;GAKLVIKAQVHAGGRGKGHFKNGFQGGVHLIESPEQAAEFAGKMLNETLVTIQTGDAGKLVSKVMIAEAVDITHEYYLAILMDRETSRPVIVVSTEGGMSIEDVAHNTPEKIVRQFVHPLLGLQSYEVRKLTAALGLTGDIAKQFAKLLGNLYKLFISCDCAMLEINPLVTTPDG
;
A
#
# COMPACT_ATOMS: atom_id res chain seq x y z
N GLY A 1 20.80 11.92 -11.66
CA GLY A 1 20.83 11.28 -10.33
C GLY A 1 19.57 10.45 -10.14
N ALA A 2 19.61 9.48 -9.25
CA ALA A 2 18.43 8.68 -8.93
C ALA A 2 17.37 9.61 -8.33
N LYS A 3 16.12 9.47 -8.78
CA LYS A 3 14.97 10.14 -8.15
C LYS A 3 14.76 9.54 -6.75
N LEU A 4 14.59 10.37 -5.76
CA LEU A 4 14.38 9.95 -4.39
C LEU A 4 12.98 10.38 -3.91
N VAL A 5 12.48 9.71 -2.89
CA VAL A 5 11.23 10.07 -2.21
C VAL A 5 11.47 10.16 -0.71
N ILE A 6 10.96 11.22 -0.09
CA ILE A 6 10.93 11.38 1.36
C ILE A 6 9.49 11.12 1.86
N LYS A 7 9.37 10.31 2.92
CA LYS A 7 8.08 9.89 3.47
C LYS A 7 8.05 10.04 4.98
N ALA A 8 7.09 10.79 5.51
CA ALA A 8 6.82 10.83 6.96
C ALA A 8 6.45 9.43 7.48
N GLN A 9 7.00 9.03 8.62
CA GLN A 9 6.76 7.73 9.24
C GLN A 9 5.84 7.91 10.46
N VAL A 10 4.56 7.60 10.27
CA VAL A 10 3.51 7.61 11.31
C VAL A 10 2.58 6.42 11.13
N HIS A 11 1.96 5.97 12.22
CA HIS A 11 0.93 4.92 12.19
C HIS A 11 -0.40 5.51 11.69
N ALA A 12 -0.43 5.90 10.41
CA ALA A 12 -1.62 6.35 9.70
C ALA A 12 -1.41 6.28 8.19
N GLY A 13 -2.48 5.96 7.47
CA GLY A 13 -2.57 6.09 6.02
C GLY A 13 -2.90 7.51 5.57
N GLY A 14 -3.00 7.70 4.24
CA GLY A 14 -3.35 9.00 3.65
C GLY A 14 -2.27 10.08 3.77
N ARG A 15 -1.04 9.73 4.10
CA ARG A 15 0.07 10.67 4.35
C ARG A 15 0.33 11.62 3.19
N GLY A 16 0.24 11.15 1.95
CA GLY A 16 0.47 11.99 0.77
C GLY A 16 -0.54 13.14 0.61
N LYS A 17 -1.79 12.92 1.05
CA LYS A 17 -2.87 13.91 1.04
C LYS A 17 -3.03 14.66 2.36
N GLY A 18 -2.24 14.34 3.37
CA GLY A 18 -2.26 15.00 4.67
C GLY A 18 -1.66 16.40 4.65
N HIS A 19 -1.77 17.11 5.76
CA HIS A 19 -1.12 18.40 5.96
C HIS A 19 -0.50 18.48 7.37
N PHE A 20 0.57 19.22 7.50
CA PHE A 20 1.19 19.50 8.78
C PHE A 20 0.59 20.75 9.44
N LYS A 21 0.57 20.79 10.77
CA LYS A 21 0.05 21.97 11.51
C LYS A 21 0.87 23.24 11.28
N ASN A 22 2.12 23.11 10.82
CA ASN A 22 2.96 24.24 10.38
C ASN A 22 2.61 24.76 8.96
N GLY A 23 1.58 24.18 8.29
CA GLY A 23 1.14 24.57 6.96
C GLY A 23 1.82 23.81 5.80
N PHE A 24 2.82 22.97 6.06
CA PHE A 24 3.45 22.15 5.04
C PHE A 24 2.47 21.08 4.56
N GLN A 25 2.33 20.92 3.23
CA GLN A 25 1.36 20.01 2.62
C GLN A 25 2.02 18.70 2.22
N GLY A 26 1.36 17.59 2.52
CA GLY A 26 1.81 16.25 2.14
C GLY A 26 2.93 15.70 3.04
N GLY A 27 2.82 14.42 3.38
CA GLY A 27 3.86 13.67 4.08
C GLY A 27 4.66 12.73 3.17
N VAL A 28 4.54 12.89 1.84
CA VAL A 28 5.28 12.11 0.82
C VAL A 28 5.64 13.05 -0.32
N HIS A 29 6.94 13.18 -0.62
CA HIS A 29 7.43 14.07 -1.69
C HIS A 29 8.56 13.43 -2.47
N LEU A 30 8.56 13.66 -3.77
CA LEU A 30 9.74 13.44 -4.59
C LEU A 30 10.78 14.52 -4.28
N ILE A 31 12.05 14.13 -4.25
CA ILE A 31 13.19 15.00 -3.98
C ILE A 31 14.26 14.78 -5.03
N GLU A 32 14.91 15.86 -5.45
CA GLU A 32 15.89 15.87 -6.54
C GLU A 32 17.33 16.07 -6.04
N SER A 33 17.49 16.50 -4.77
CA SER A 33 18.79 16.74 -4.19
C SER A 33 18.81 16.45 -2.67
N PRO A 34 20.02 16.21 -2.11
CA PRO A 34 20.21 16.08 -0.65
C PRO A 34 19.75 17.31 0.14
N GLU A 35 19.95 18.51 -0.42
CA GLU A 35 19.55 19.78 0.21
C GLU A 35 18.03 19.87 0.33
N GLN A 36 17.31 19.49 -0.74
CA GLN A 36 15.85 19.41 -0.73
C GLN A 36 15.35 18.36 0.26
N ALA A 37 16.06 17.22 0.38
CA ALA A 37 15.76 16.21 1.37
C ALA A 37 15.88 16.77 2.80
N ALA A 38 16.93 17.51 3.09
CA ALA A 38 17.15 18.13 4.38
C ALA A 38 16.09 19.21 4.67
N GLU A 39 15.74 20.02 3.70
CA GLU A 39 14.68 21.03 3.80
C GLU A 39 13.33 20.39 4.16
N PHE A 40 12.91 19.37 3.39
CA PHE A 40 11.62 18.71 3.64
C PHE A 40 11.62 17.92 4.94
N ALA A 41 12.73 17.27 5.29
CA ALA A 41 12.87 16.63 6.60
C ALA A 41 12.69 17.64 7.74
N GLY A 42 13.29 18.83 7.63
CA GLY A 42 13.13 19.90 8.61
C GLY A 42 11.68 20.39 8.75
N LYS A 43 10.90 20.38 7.67
CA LYS A 43 9.47 20.76 7.69
C LYS A 43 8.56 19.66 8.26
N MET A 44 9.03 18.39 8.27
CA MET A 44 8.25 17.24 8.71
C MET A 44 8.58 16.79 10.13
N LEU A 45 9.87 16.78 10.49
CA LEU A 45 10.32 16.25 11.78
C LEU A 45 9.86 17.14 12.93
N ASN A 46 9.39 16.47 13.99
CA ASN A 46 8.81 17.09 15.19
C ASN A 46 7.54 17.93 14.92
N GLU A 47 6.95 17.77 13.75
CA GLU A 47 5.69 18.39 13.36
C GLU A 47 4.54 17.39 13.38
N THR A 48 3.31 17.88 13.54
CA THR A 48 2.10 17.04 13.58
C THR A 48 1.49 16.94 12.20
N LEU A 49 1.48 15.73 11.65
CA LEU A 49 0.79 15.41 10.40
C LEU A 49 -0.67 15.02 10.67
N VAL A 50 -1.57 15.73 10.03
CA VAL A 50 -3.01 15.48 10.03
C VAL A 50 -3.39 14.76 8.74
N THR A 51 -4.08 13.62 8.86
CA THR A 51 -4.61 12.85 7.74
C THR A 51 -6.06 12.46 8.03
N ILE A 52 -6.77 11.93 7.03
CA ILE A 52 -8.14 11.45 7.24
C ILE A 52 -8.23 10.37 8.34
N GLN A 53 -7.18 9.55 8.51
CA GLN A 53 -7.15 8.49 9.52
C GLN A 53 -6.75 8.97 10.91
N THR A 54 -6.01 10.08 11.01
CA THR A 54 -5.62 10.63 12.32
C THR A 54 -6.66 11.56 12.91
N GLY A 55 -7.60 12.05 12.10
CA GLY A 55 -8.46 13.16 12.48
C GLY A 55 -7.65 14.43 12.79
N ASP A 56 -8.32 15.47 13.32
CA ASP A 56 -7.72 16.80 13.58
C ASP A 56 -6.60 16.78 14.62
N ALA A 57 -6.59 15.75 15.50
CA ALA A 57 -5.49 15.59 16.47
C ALA A 57 -4.14 15.41 15.79
N GLY A 58 -4.12 14.64 14.69
CA GLY A 58 -2.91 14.33 13.95
C GLY A 58 -1.97 13.37 14.68
N LYS A 59 -0.80 13.14 14.09
CA LYS A 59 0.28 12.32 14.67
C LYS A 59 1.62 13.05 14.53
N LEU A 60 2.40 13.07 15.61
CA LEU A 60 3.75 13.60 15.60
C LEU A 60 4.66 12.77 14.69
N VAL A 61 5.38 13.42 13.80
CA VAL A 61 6.36 12.80 12.92
C VAL A 61 7.73 12.85 13.59
N SER A 62 8.18 11.73 14.14
CA SER A 62 9.50 11.59 14.77
C SER A 62 10.57 11.06 13.81
N LYS A 63 10.16 10.51 12.65
CA LYS A 63 11.05 9.90 11.66
C LYS A 63 10.55 10.18 10.26
N VAL A 64 11.50 10.33 9.33
CA VAL A 64 11.25 10.30 7.88
C VAL A 64 12.04 9.16 7.26
N MET A 65 11.53 8.59 6.19
CA MET A 65 12.23 7.61 5.37
C MET A 65 12.59 8.27 4.05
N ILE A 66 13.83 8.12 3.62
CA ILE A 66 14.27 8.47 2.26
C ILE A 66 14.53 7.15 1.53
N ALA A 67 13.94 7.01 0.37
CA ALA A 67 14.08 5.82 -0.47
C ALA A 67 14.27 6.23 -1.93
N GLU A 68 14.83 5.35 -2.73
CA GLU A 68 14.82 5.48 -4.17
C GLU A 68 13.38 5.46 -4.70
N ALA A 69 13.06 6.39 -5.59
CA ALA A 69 11.77 6.42 -6.27
C ALA A 69 11.86 5.51 -7.50
N VAL A 70 10.93 4.58 -7.60
CA VAL A 70 10.81 3.71 -8.76
C VAL A 70 9.92 4.34 -9.82
N ASP A 71 10.20 4.07 -11.10
CA ASP A 71 9.32 4.48 -12.20
C ASP A 71 8.12 3.53 -12.24
N ILE A 72 6.97 4.03 -11.78
CA ILE A 72 5.74 3.25 -11.66
C ILE A 72 5.03 3.22 -13.01
N THR A 73 4.72 2.02 -13.52
CA THR A 73 3.89 1.85 -14.72
C THR A 73 2.43 1.66 -14.38
N HIS A 74 2.14 0.99 -13.27
CA HIS A 74 0.78 0.81 -12.77
C HIS A 74 0.76 0.59 -11.26
N GLU A 75 -0.28 1.08 -10.60
CA GLU A 75 -0.52 0.92 -9.17
C GLU A 75 -1.72 0.01 -8.92
N TYR A 76 -1.53 -0.98 -8.06
CA TYR A 76 -2.55 -1.93 -7.63
C TYR A 76 -2.78 -1.81 -6.12
N TYR A 77 -3.92 -2.30 -5.68
CA TYR A 77 -4.21 -2.53 -4.27
C TYR A 77 -4.14 -4.02 -3.96
N LEU A 78 -3.56 -4.38 -2.82
CA LEU A 78 -3.59 -5.73 -2.28
C LEU A 78 -3.72 -5.69 -0.76
N ALA A 79 -4.68 -6.44 -0.22
CA ALA A 79 -4.78 -6.69 1.21
C ALA A 79 -5.13 -8.15 1.50
N ILE A 80 -4.71 -8.62 2.67
CA ILE A 80 -5.12 -9.90 3.25
C ILE A 80 -5.63 -9.60 4.66
N LEU A 81 -6.85 -10.02 4.95
CA LEU A 81 -7.50 -9.77 6.25
C LEU A 81 -8.43 -10.93 6.62
N MET A 82 -8.87 -10.96 7.87
CA MET A 82 -9.91 -11.89 8.32
C MET A 82 -11.28 -11.29 8.05
N ASP A 83 -12.06 -11.96 7.22
CA ASP A 83 -13.47 -11.64 7.06
C ASP A 83 -14.26 -12.18 8.26
N ARG A 84 -14.91 -11.27 9.00
CA ARG A 84 -15.62 -11.60 10.24
C ARG A 84 -16.95 -12.32 9.99
N GLU A 85 -17.56 -12.07 8.84
CA GLU A 85 -18.84 -12.66 8.47
C GLU A 85 -18.68 -14.15 8.17
N THR A 86 -17.68 -14.50 7.37
CA THR A 86 -17.42 -15.88 6.96
C THR A 86 -16.37 -16.59 7.82
N SER A 87 -15.71 -15.88 8.74
CA SER A 87 -14.58 -16.39 9.56
C SER A 87 -13.47 -17.02 8.72
N ARG A 88 -13.13 -16.40 7.61
CA ARG A 88 -12.11 -16.88 6.66
C ARG A 88 -11.12 -15.77 6.32
N PRO A 89 -9.86 -16.13 6.01
CA PRO A 89 -8.97 -15.21 5.34
C PRO A 89 -9.57 -14.79 3.98
N VAL A 90 -9.55 -13.50 3.70
CA VAL A 90 -9.93 -12.95 2.39
C VAL A 90 -8.77 -12.15 1.82
N ILE A 91 -8.47 -12.38 0.55
CA ILE A 91 -7.53 -11.59 -0.22
C ILE A 91 -8.34 -10.62 -1.07
N VAL A 92 -8.02 -9.36 -0.94
CA VAL A 92 -8.67 -8.27 -1.69
C VAL A 92 -7.64 -7.66 -2.62
N VAL A 93 -7.97 -7.58 -3.90
CA VAL A 93 -7.12 -6.92 -4.90
C VAL A 93 -7.94 -5.95 -5.73
N SER A 94 -7.29 -4.90 -6.22
CA SER A 94 -7.87 -3.96 -7.18
C SER A 94 -6.83 -3.45 -8.15
N THR A 95 -7.25 -3.12 -9.37
CA THR A 95 -6.46 -2.38 -10.36
C THR A 95 -6.34 -0.90 -10.03
N GLU A 96 -7.04 -0.42 -9.01
CA GLU A 96 -7.00 0.96 -8.51
C GLU A 96 -6.15 1.00 -7.23
N GLY A 97 -4.85 1.26 -7.38
CA GLY A 97 -3.91 1.45 -6.27
C GLY A 97 -3.59 2.91 -6.01
N GLY A 98 -2.84 3.19 -4.93
CA GLY A 98 -2.40 4.55 -4.58
C GLY A 98 -3.51 5.48 -4.07
N MET A 99 -4.73 4.99 -3.93
CA MET A 99 -5.89 5.73 -3.46
C MET A 99 -6.61 5.00 -2.31
N SER A 100 -7.63 5.66 -1.71
CA SER A 100 -8.44 5.05 -0.67
C SER A 100 -9.27 3.90 -1.26
N ILE A 101 -9.14 2.70 -0.68
CA ILE A 101 -9.93 1.54 -1.11
C ILE A 101 -11.41 1.73 -0.80
N GLU A 102 -11.75 2.55 0.18
CA GLU A 102 -13.12 2.92 0.53
C GLU A 102 -13.75 3.74 -0.60
N ASP A 103 -12.99 4.67 -1.20
CA ASP A 103 -13.44 5.44 -2.36
C ASP A 103 -13.66 4.53 -3.58
N VAL A 104 -12.76 3.55 -3.81
CA VAL A 104 -12.92 2.55 -4.87
C VAL A 104 -14.18 1.70 -4.61
N ALA A 105 -14.40 1.27 -3.36
CA ALA A 105 -15.56 0.47 -2.99
C ALA A 105 -16.89 1.23 -3.19
N HIS A 106 -16.87 2.55 -3.03
CA HIS A 106 -18.06 3.39 -3.22
C HIS A 106 -18.31 3.71 -4.71
N ASN A 107 -17.25 4.07 -5.45
CA ASN A 107 -17.40 4.61 -6.80
C ASN A 107 -17.30 3.55 -7.91
N THR A 108 -16.46 2.52 -7.71
CA THR A 108 -16.14 1.47 -8.71
C THR A 108 -16.00 0.09 -8.05
N PRO A 109 -17.04 -0.41 -7.35
CA PRO A 109 -16.95 -1.66 -6.57
C PRO A 109 -16.61 -2.88 -7.43
N GLU A 110 -16.92 -2.86 -8.72
CA GLU A 110 -16.58 -3.90 -9.68
C GLU A 110 -15.07 -4.09 -9.90
N LYS A 111 -14.27 -3.08 -9.56
CA LYS A 111 -12.81 -3.15 -9.60
C LYS A 111 -12.18 -3.84 -8.40
N ILE A 112 -12.98 -4.14 -7.38
CA ILE A 112 -12.53 -4.86 -6.20
C ILE A 112 -12.85 -6.34 -6.34
N VAL A 113 -11.80 -7.15 -6.38
CA VAL A 113 -11.92 -8.61 -6.43
C VAL A 113 -11.58 -9.19 -5.07
N ARG A 114 -12.50 -10.00 -4.54
CA ARG A 114 -12.33 -10.72 -3.28
C ARG A 114 -12.16 -12.20 -3.54
N GLN A 115 -11.19 -12.81 -2.87
CA GLN A 115 -10.98 -14.25 -2.87
C GLN A 115 -10.90 -14.75 -1.44
N PHE A 116 -11.92 -15.49 -1.02
CA PHE A 116 -11.93 -16.17 0.27
C PHE A 116 -11.06 -17.40 0.20
N VAL A 117 -10.20 -17.58 1.19
CA VAL A 117 -9.29 -18.72 1.28
C VAL A 117 -9.81 -19.72 2.30
N HIS A 118 -9.79 -21.00 1.96
CA HIS A 118 -10.22 -22.05 2.88
C HIS A 118 -9.20 -22.19 4.02
N PRO A 119 -9.58 -22.05 5.31
CA PRO A 119 -8.63 -21.95 6.41
C PRO A 119 -7.76 -23.21 6.58
N LEU A 120 -8.27 -24.41 6.26
CA LEU A 120 -7.51 -25.64 6.37
C LEU A 120 -6.67 -25.97 5.12
N LEU A 121 -7.16 -25.61 3.93
CA LEU A 121 -6.46 -25.89 2.67
C LEU A 121 -5.43 -24.81 2.35
N GLY A 122 -5.59 -23.61 2.92
CA GLY A 122 -4.76 -22.46 2.59
C GLY A 122 -4.95 -21.98 1.15
N LEU A 123 -4.13 -21.04 0.75
CA LEU A 123 -4.17 -20.41 -0.57
C LEU A 123 -3.77 -21.43 -1.67
N GLN A 124 -4.69 -21.68 -2.59
CA GLN A 124 -4.52 -22.64 -3.67
C GLN A 124 -4.05 -21.96 -4.96
N SER A 125 -3.32 -22.71 -5.81
CA SER A 125 -2.77 -22.18 -7.07
C SER A 125 -3.84 -21.65 -8.03
N TYR A 126 -5.05 -22.22 -8.05
CA TYR A 126 -6.13 -21.71 -8.89
C TYR A 126 -6.67 -20.35 -8.41
N GLU A 127 -6.67 -20.12 -7.10
CA GLU A 127 -7.08 -18.85 -6.50
C GLU A 127 -6.05 -17.74 -6.85
N VAL A 128 -4.77 -18.07 -6.77
CA VAL A 128 -3.69 -17.18 -7.21
C VAL A 128 -3.86 -16.83 -8.69
N ARG A 129 -4.10 -17.80 -9.57
CA ARG A 129 -4.32 -17.54 -11.00
C ARG A 129 -5.54 -16.65 -11.25
N LYS A 130 -6.63 -16.85 -10.51
CA LYS A 130 -7.83 -16.01 -10.59
C LYS A 130 -7.53 -14.57 -10.25
N LEU A 131 -6.81 -14.32 -9.16
CA LEU A 131 -6.41 -12.97 -8.73
C LEU A 131 -5.42 -12.32 -9.71
N THR A 132 -4.45 -13.11 -10.22
CA THR A 132 -3.51 -12.67 -11.26
C THR A 132 -4.23 -12.21 -12.52
N ALA A 133 -5.20 -12.99 -12.98
CA ALA A 133 -6.03 -12.65 -14.15
C ALA A 133 -6.91 -11.42 -13.90
N ALA A 134 -7.48 -11.29 -12.71
CA ALA A 134 -8.29 -10.14 -12.32
C ALA A 134 -7.51 -8.81 -12.34
N LEU A 135 -6.21 -8.86 -12.02
CA LEU A 135 -5.30 -7.72 -12.11
C LEU A 135 -4.74 -7.51 -13.54
N GLY A 136 -5.08 -8.36 -14.51
CA GLY A 136 -4.56 -8.28 -15.88
C GLY A 136 -3.06 -8.59 -16.01
N LEU A 137 -2.46 -9.22 -15.00
CA LEU A 137 -1.04 -9.52 -14.97
C LEU A 137 -0.72 -10.73 -15.87
N THR A 138 0.34 -10.61 -16.67
CA THR A 138 0.76 -11.63 -17.64
C THR A 138 2.26 -11.87 -17.61
N GLY A 139 2.74 -12.92 -18.27
CA GLY A 139 4.17 -13.20 -18.43
C GLY A 139 4.92 -13.38 -17.11
N ASP A 140 6.08 -12.75 -17.00
CA ASP A 140 6.94 -12.86 -15.81
C ASP A 140 6.40 -12.06 -14.62
N ILE A 141 5.70 -10.94 -14.86
CA ILE A 141 5.01 -10.18 -13.79
C ILE A 141 3.97 -11.07 -13.11
N ALA A 142 3.21 -11.86 -13.85
CA ALA A 142 2.26 -12.81 -13.29
C ALA A 142 2.93 -13.86 -12.38
N LYS A 143 4.11 -14.37 -12.78
CA LYS A 143 4.89 -15.31 -11.97
C LYS A 143 5.43 -14.66 -10.69
N GLN A 144 5.93 -13.44 -10.79
CA GLN A 144 6.42 -12.66 -9.64
C GLN A 144 5.28 -12.39 -8.66
N PHE A 145 4.12 -11.93 -9.15
CA PHE A 145 2.94 -11.71 -8.32
C PHE A 145 2.49 -12.99 -7.62
N ALA A 146 2.44 -14.12 -8.33
CA ALA A 146 2.06 -15.40 -7.74
C ALA A 146 2.99 -15.82 -6.59
N LYS A 147 4.31 -15.64 -6.76
CA LYS A 147 5.31 -15.90 -5.72
C LYS A 147 5.14 -14.94 -4.54
N LEU A 148 4.97 -13.64 -4.83
CA LEU A 148 4.76 -12.60 -3.82
C LEU A 148 3.51 -12.91 -2.99
N LEU A 149 2.37 -13.14 -3.64
CA LEU A 149 1.11 -13.42 -2.95
C LEU A 149 1.19 -14.67 -2.07
N GLY A 150 1.84 -15.73 -2.55
CA GLY A 150 2.08 -16.94 -1.75
C GLY A 150 2.92 -16.67 -0.51
N ASN A 151 3.94 -15.82 -0.61
CA ASN A 151 4.78 -15.43 0.52
C ASN A 151 4.04 -14.51 1.50
N LEU A 152 3.25 -13.55 1.00
CA LEU A 152 2.42 -12.67 1.82
C LEU A 152 1.36 -13.46 2.60
N TYR A 153 0.73 -14.45 1.97
CA TYR A 153 -0.22 -15.31 2.66
C TYR A 153 0.45 -16.15 3.76
N LYS A 154 1.65 -16.71 3.50
CA LYS A 154 2.43 -17.38 4.53
C LYS A 154 2.78 -16.46 5.69
N LEU A 155 3.22 -15.23 5.39
CA LEU A 155 3.50 -14.22 6.41
C LEU A 155 2.26 -13.92 7.25
N PHE A 156 1.12 -13.68 6.58
CA PHE A 156 -0.15 -13.38 7.24
C PHE A 156 -0.54 -14.47 8.26
N ILE A 157 -0.45 -15.74 7.88
CA ILE A 157 -0.77 -16.86 8.76
C ILE A 157 0.28 -17.07 9.85
N SER A 158 1.58 -17.07 9.48
CA SER A 158 2.66 -17.41 10.42
C SER A 158 2.89 -16.36 11.50
N CYS A 159 2.56 -15.11 11.23
CA CYS A 159 2.68 -14.01 12.17
C CYS A 159 1.35 -13.62 12.82
N ASP A 160 0.27 -14.41 12.60
CA ASP A 160 -1.07 -14.14 13.13
C ASP A 160 -1.51 -12.67 12.86
N CYS A 161 -1.30 -12.24 11.63
CA CYS A 161 -1.61 -10.86 11.25
C CYS A 161 -3.12 -10.62 11.26
N ALA A 162 -3.56 -9.53 11.86
CA ALA A 162 -4.95 -9.06 11.76
C ALA A 162 -5.26 -8.53 10.36
N MET A 163 -4.28 -7.87 9.74
CA MET A 163 -4.35 -7.33 8.39
C MET A 163 -2.94 -7.19 7.81
N LEU A 164 -2.82 -7.42 6.51
CA LEU A 164 -1.66 -7.10 5.70
C LEU A 164 -2.16 -6.28 4.52
N GLU A 165 -1.53 -5.13 4.25
CA GLU A 165 -1.93 -4.23 3.17
C GLU A 165 -0.70 -3.71 2.43
N ILE A 166 -0.79 -3.66 1.11
CA ILE A 166 0.15 -2.98 0.22
C ILE A 166 -0.64 -2.01 -0.66
N ASN A 167 -0.43 -0.72 -0.43
CA ASN A 167 -1.10 0.34 -1.16
C ASN A 167 -0.14 1.53 -1.41
N PRO A 168 0.39 1.66 -2.63
CA PRO A 168 0.19 0.75 -3.77
C PRO A 168 1.15 -0.46 -3.80
N LEU A 169 0.69 -1.56 -4.40
CA LEU A 169 1.55 -2.55 -5.04
C LEU A 169 1.79 -2.07 -6.47
N VAL A 170 3.03 -2.06 -6.94
CA VAL A 170 3.36 -1.43 -8.22
C VAL A 170 4.01 -2.41 -9.20
N THR A 171 3.85 -2.13 -10.48
CA THR A 171 4.70 -2.66 -11.54
C THR A 171 5.62 -1.56 -12.05
N THR A 172 6.81 -1.94 -12.50
CA THR A 172 7.80 -1.05 -13.09
C THR A 172 8.14 -1.51 -14.52
N PRO A 173 8.86 -0.71 -15.33
CA PRO A 173 9.29 -1.14 -16.66
C PRO A 173 10.11 -2.43 -16.65
N ASP A 174 10.79 -2.69 -15.54
CA ASP A 174 11.63 -3.89 -15.36
C ASP A 174 10.86 -5.07 -14.70
N GLY A 175 9.58 -4.89 -14.35
CA GLY A 175 8.71 -5.89 -13.75
C GLY A 175 8.45 -5.72 -12.27
#